data_b4f49d4e78c493ac7eba992ee2c16ad0
#
_entry.id   b4f49d4e78c493ac7eba992ee2c16ad0
#
_cell.length_a   1.000
_cell.length_b   1.000
_cell.length_c   1.000
_cell.angle_alpha   90.00
_cell.angle_beta   90.00
_cell.angle_gamma   90.00
#
_symmetry.space_group_name_H-M   'P 1'
#
loop_
_entity.id
_entity.type
_entity.pdbx_description
1 polymer ?
#
loop_
_entity_poly.entity_id
_entity_poly.type
_entity_poly.pdbx_seq_one_letter_code
_entity_poly.pdbx_strand_id
1 'polypeptide(L)'
;MEQIIEFIGNHPLLVLATAVVAVAVLVTEGLRLRSGPSSLDPSAATLLHNREDALFVDVRGEADYRKAHLPGAVHVSASALEQGLDKLKRHREKPIIVYCNTGMQTGRVAAQLKKHGFDRVYQLRGGLASWQEGGYPVNGK
;
A
#
# COMPACT_ATOMS: atom_id res chain seq x y z
N MET A 1 -11.36 -25.97 -35.17
CA MET A 1 -10.98 -26.95 -34.13
C MET A 1 -9.87 -27.89 -34.59
N GLU A 2 -10.00 -28.48 -35.74
CA GLU A 2 -8.96 -29.40 -36.28
C GLU A 2 -7.61 -28.73 -36.45
N GLN A 3 -7.53 -27.51 -36.95
CA GLN A 3 -6.30 -26.77 -37.13
C GLN A 3 -5.59 -26.45 -35.80
N ILE A 4 -6.33 -26.23 -34.72
CA ILE A 4 -5.75 -26.01 -33.40
C ILE A 4 -5.14 -27.28 -32.84
N ILE A 5 -5.82 -28.39 -33.03
CA ILE A 5 -5.34 -29.73 -32.58
C ILE A 5 -4.07 -30.10 -33.33
N GLU A 6 -4.05 -29.87 -34.64
CA GLU A 6 -2.89 -30.13 -35.52
C GLU A 6 -1.70 -29.22 -35.12
N PHE A 7 -1.94 -27.95 -34.83
CA PHE A 7 -0.91 -27.02 -34.36
C PHE A 7 -0.29 -27.46 -33.03
N ILE A 8 -1.13 -27.91 -32.08
CA ILE A 8 -0.68 -28.41 -30.78
C ILE A 8 0.20 -29.66 -30.96
N GLY A 9 -0.18 -30.57 -31.87
CA GLY A 9 0.58 -31.77 -32.16
C GLY A 9 1.92 -31.50 -32.83
N ASN A 10 1.99 -30.49 -33.68
CA ASN A 10 3.19 -30.19 -34.48
C ASN A 10 4.19 -29.28 -33.75
N HIS A 11 3.77 -28.53 -32.73
CA HIS A 11 4.63 -27.59 -32.01
C HIS A 11 4.54 -27.72 -30.47
N PRO A 12 4.86 -28.91 -29.93
CA PRO A 12 4.69 -29.17 -28.49
C PRO A 12 5.53 -28.22 -27.60
N LEU A 13 6.72 -27.83 -28.07
CA LEU A 13 7.57 -26.92 -27.33
C LEU A 13 6.97 -25.50 -27.24
N LEU A 14 6.38 -25.00 -28.33
CA LEU A 14 5.71 -23.69 -28.34
C LEU A 14 4.47 -23.70 -27.45
N VAL A 15 3.68 -24.75 -27.49
CA VAL A 15 2.51 -24.91 -26.63
C VAL A 15 2.91 -24.95 -25.16
N LEU A 16 3.96 -25.69 -24.82
CA LEU A 16 4.48 -25.76 -23.46
C LEU A 16 4.98 -24.39 -22.97
N ALA A 17 5.76 -23.71 -23.82
CA ALA A 17 6.27 -22.37 -23.49
C ALA A 17 5.14 -21.36 -23.25
N THR A 18 4.11 -21.38 -24.10
CA THR A 18 2.93 -20.51 -23.95
C THR A 18 2.16 -20.83 -22.66
N ALA A 19 1.99 -22.11 -22.36
CA ALA A 19 1.33 -22.54 -21.11
C ALA A 19 2.10 -22.09 -19.88
N VAL A 20 3.43 -22.22 -19.88
CA VAL A 20 4.29 -21.78 -18.77
C VAL A 20 4.18 -20.27 -18.57
N VAL A 21 4.22 -19.49 -19.65
CA VAL A 21 4.07 -18.02 -19.59
C VAL A 21 2.67 -17.66 -19.06
N ALA A 22 1.63 -18.30 -19.55
CA ALA A 22 0.26 -18.05 -19.09
C ALA A 22 0.10 -18.33 -17.59
N VAL A 23 0.64 -19.45 -17.11
CA VAL A 23 0.63 -19.79 -15.67
C VAL A 23 1.44 -18.77 -14.87
N ALA A 24 2.61 -18.38 -15.34
CA ALA A 24 3.44 -17.37 -14.68
C ALA A 24 2.69 -16.03 -14.55
N VAL A 25 2.02 -15.58 -15.60
CA VAL A 25 1.20 -14.37 -15.58
C VAL A 25 0.05 -14.49 -14.57
N LEU A 26 -0.67 -15.60 -14.57
CA LEU A 26 -1.77 -15.83 -13.63
C LEU A 26 -1.28 -15.88 -12.18
N VAL A 27 -0.13 -16.50 -11.93
CA VAL A 27 0.46 -16.56 -10.60
C VAL A 27 0.91 -15.17 -10.15
N THR A 28 1.59 -14.40 -11.00
CA THR A 28 2.03 -13.05 -10.67
C THR A 28 0.84 -12.11 -10.42
N GLU A 29 -0.21 -12.22 -11.20
CA GLU A 29 -1.42 -11.44 -11.00
C GLU A 29 -2.16 -11.85 -9.73
N GLY A 30 -2.27 -13.14 -9.45
CA GLY A 30 -2.83 -13.66 -8.21
C GLY A 30 -2.05 -13.22 -6.96
N LEU A 31 -0.71 -13.20 -7.05
CA LEU A 31 0.14 -12.67 -5.99
C LEU A 31 -0.01 -11.16 -5.82
N ARG A 32 -0.18 -10.43 -6.92
CA ARG A 32 -0.44 -8.99 -6.90
C ARG A 32 -1.76 -8.65 -6.20
N LEU A 33 -2.80 -9.42 -6.47
CA LEU A 33 -4.09 -9.27 -5.79
C LEU A 33 -4.02 -9.65 -4.30
N ARG A 34 -3.11 -10.54 -3.94
CA ARG A 34 -2.81 -10.92 -2.55
C ARG A 34 -1.76 -10.03 -1.90
N SER A 35 -0.95 -9.33 -2.70
CA SER A 35 0.03 -8.38 -2.17
C SER A 35 -0.71 -7.30 -1.39
N GLY A 36 -0.19 -7.01 -0.25
CA GLY A 36 -0.73 -6.00 0.65
C GLY A 36 -0.95 -4.64 -0.01
N PRO A 37 -1.30 -3.65 0.77
CA PRO A 37 -1.67 -2.33 0.28
C PRO A 37 -0.59 -1.74 -0.61
N SER A 38 -1.03 -1.09 -1.68
CA SER A 38 -0.16 -0.45 -2.66
C SER A 38 0.76 0.58 -2.00
N SER A 39 2.01 0.58 -2.41
CA SER A 39 3.00 1.54 -1.95
C SER A 39 3.00 2.76 -2.87
N LEU A 40 2.95 3.95 -2.27
CA LEU A 40 2.98 5.23 -2.98
C LEU A 40 4.28 5.96 -2.64
N ASP A 41 4.92 6.55 -3.65
CA ASP A 41 6.00 7.48 -3.41
C ASP A 41 5.46 8.83 -2.87
N PRO A 42 6.30 9.71 -2.33
CA PRO A 42 5.83 10.99 -1.78
C PRO A 42 5.02 11.85 -2.76
N SER A 43 5.38 11.85 -4.04
CA SER A 43 4.65 12.62 -5.04
C SER A 43 3.25 12.09 -5.29
N ALA A 44 3.12 10.76 -5.43
CA ALA A 44 1.82 10.11 -5.61
C ALA A 44 0.95 10.25 -4.36
N ALA A 45 1.54 10.15 -3.17
CA ALA A 45 0.85 10.34 -1.90
C ALA A 45 0.31 11.77 -1.75
N THR A 46 1.12 12.77 -2.12
CA THR A 46 0.71 14.18 -2.12
C THR A 46 -0.46 14.41 -3.08
N LEU A 47 -0.37 13.84 -4.28
CA LEU A 47 -1.42 13.96 -5.28
C LEU A 47 -2.75 13.36 -4.78
N LEU A 48 -2.69 12.19 -4.17
CA LEU A 48 -3.86 11.52 -3.62
C LEU A 48 -4.47 12.34 -2.46
N HIS A 49 -3.62 12.87 -1.59
CA HIS A 49 -4.05 13.75 -0.50
C HIS A 49 -4.77 15.01 -1.03
N ASN A 50 -4.23 15.63 -2.05
CA ASN A 50 -4.78 16.86 -2.61
C ASN A 50 -6.07 16.63 -3.42
N ARG A 51 -6.17 15.53 -4.14
CA ARG A 51 -7.32 15.24 -5.00
C ARG A 51 -8.48 14.57 -4.29
N GLU A 52 -8.19 13.65 -3.37
CA GLU A 52 -9.19 12.80 -2.74
C GLU A 52 -9.24 12.94 -1.22
N ASP A 53 -8.54 13.93 -0.68
CA ASP A 53 -8.48 14.18 0.77
C ASP A 53 -7.99 12.95 1.55
N ALA A 54 -6.96 12.27 1.02
CA ALA A 54 -6.36 11.13 1.67
C ALA A 54 -5.82 11.48 3.05
N LEU A 55 -6.07 10.62 4.02
CA LEU A 55 -5.62 10.80 5.39
C LEU A 55 -4.25 10.15 5.59
N PHE A 56 -3.28 10.91 6.09
CA PHE A 56 -2.01 10.35 6.54
C PHE A 56 -2.16 9.79 7.95
N VAL A 57 -1.68 8.57 8.16
CA VAL A 57 -1.70 7.90 9.46
C VAL A 57 -0.27 7.56 9.87
N ASP A 58 0.18 8.15 10.95
CA ASP A 58 1.49 7.90 11.55
C ASP A 58 1.40 6.74 12.53
N VAL A 59 2.14 5.68 12.27
CA VAL A 59 2.14 4.47 13.12
C VAL A 59 3.37 4.35 14.01
N ARG A 60 4.17 5.41 14.09
CA ARG A 60 5.34 5.47 14.96
C ARG A 60 4.96 5.70 16.42
N GLY A 61 5.94 5.74 17.30
CA GLY A 61 5.73 6.14 18.68
C GLY A 61 5.31 7.61 18.81
N GLU A 62 4.67 7.95 19.91
CA GLU A 62 4.17 9.29 20.17
C GLU A 62 5.27 10.35 20.17
N ALA A 63 6.43 10.04 20.71
CA ALA A 63 7.57 10.95 20.75
C ALA A 63 8.05 11.34 19.34
N ASP A 64 8.11 10.37 18.43
CA ASP A 64 8.47 10.61 17.03
C ASP A 64 7.42 11.42 16.29
N TYR A 65 6.15 11.13 16.52
CA TYR A 65 5.04 11.90 15.96
C TYR A 65 5.09 13.37 16.38
N ARG A 66 5.37 13.62 17.65
CA ARG A 66 5.47 14.99 18.18
C ARG A 66 6.65 15.76 17.59
N LYS A 67 7.76 15.10 17.33
CA LYS A 67 8.94 15.75 16.73
C LYS A 67 8.69 16.23 15.32
N ALA A 68 8.15 15.37 14.48
CA ALA A 68 7.82 15.68 13.10
C ALA A 68 6.83 14.67 12.56
N HIS A 69 5.81 15.14 11.87
CA HIS A 69 4.81 14.32 11.20
C HIS A 69 4.34 15.00 9.92
N LEU A 70 3.71 14.25 9.04
CA LEU A 70 3.15 14.79 7.81
C LEU A 70 1.99 15.74 8.13
N PRO A 71 1.77 16.78 7.31
CA PRO A 71 0.68 17.74 7.56
C PRO A 71 -0.68 17.04 7.65
N GLY A 72 -1.41 17.32 8.74
CA GLY A 72 -2.72 16.74 8.97
C GLY A 72 -2.72 15.25 9.37
N ALA A 73 -1.56 14.65 9.62
CA ALA A 73 -1.47 13.24 9.99
C ALA A 73 -2.15 12.94 11.33
N VAL A 74 -2.86 11.83 11.38
CA VAL A 74 -3.44 11.28 12.61
C VAL A 74 -2.46 10.24 13.16
N HIS A 75 -2.18 10.34 14.46
CA HIS A 75 -1.32 9.39 15.14
C HIS A 75 -2.11 8.18 15.64
N VAL A 76 -1.72 7.01 15.15
CA VAL A 76 -2.21 5.71 15.62
C VAL A 76 -1.02 4.78 15.74
N SER A 77 -0.51 4.59 16.94
CA SER A 77 0.64 3.71 17.17
C SER A 77 0.36 2.28 16.70
N ALA A 78 1.32 1.65 16.03
CA ALA A 78 1.21 0.25 15.59
C ALA A 78 0.92 -0.71 16.73
N SER A 79 1.47 -0.45 17.93
CA SER A 79 1.25 -1.27 19.13
C SER A 79 -0.13 -1.08 19.76
N ALA A 80 -0.81 0.01 19.44
CA ALA A 80 -2.12 0.38 19.99
C ALA A 80 -3.17 0.56 18.89
N LEU A 81 -3.05 -0.19 17.81
CA LEU A 81 -3.89 -0.03 16.62
C LEU A 81 -5.39 -0.20 16.93
N GLU A 82 -5.74 -1.21 17.72
CA GLU A 82 -7.14 -1.48 18.05
C GLU A 82 -7.80 -0.31 18.79
N GLN A 83 -7.08 0.31 19.72
CA GLN A 83 -7.56 1.51 20.41
C GLN A 83 -7.65 2.73 19.50
N GLY A 84 -6.77 2.80 18.50
CA GLY A 84 -6.72 3.89 17.54
C GLY A 84 -7.74 3.79 16.39
N LEU A 85 -8.34 2.62 16.18
CA LEU A 85 -9.32 2.42 15.10
C LEU A 85 -10.52 3.35 15.20
N ASP A 86 -10.96 3.71 16.40
CA ASP A 86 -12.07 4.64 16.60
C ASP A 86 -11.80 6.03 16.04
N LYS A 87 -10.54 6.46 16.08
CA LYS A 87 -10.13 7.74 15.45
C LYS A 87 -10.26 7.71 13.94
N LEU A 88 -10.13 6.53 13.33
CA LEU A 88 -10.13 6.35 11.89
C LEU A 88 -11.50 6.01 11.32
N LYS A 89 -12.45 5.56 12.13
CA LYS A 89 -13.78 5.12 11.68
C LYS A 89 -14.51 6.16 10.83
N ARG A 90 -14.42 7.43 11.21
CA ARG A 90 -15.06 8.52 10.47
C ARG A 90 -14.43 8.77 9.10
N HIS A 91 -13.23 8.25 8.86
CA HIS A 91 -12.48 8.40 7.60
C HIS A 91 -12.50 7.13 6.75
N ARG A 92 -13.40 6.20 7.04
CA ARG A 92 -13.44 4.88 6.39
C ARG A 92 -13.57 4.95 4.88
N GLU A 93 -14.26 5.95 4.35
CA GLU A 93 -14.46 6.16 2.92
C GLU A 93 -13.31 6.89 2.23
N LYS A 94 -12.43 7.52 2.99
CA LYS A 94 -11.27 8.22 2.45
C LYS A 94 -10.11 7.26 2.20
N PRO A 95 -9.25 7.56 1.21
CA PRO A 95 -7.96 6.87 1.11
C PRO A 95 -7.13 7.11 2.37
N ILE A 96 -6.51 6.06 2.88
CA ILE A 96 -5.63 6.13 4.04
C ILE A 96 -4.21 5.80 3.61
N ILE A 97 -3.26 6.66 3.95
CA ILE A 97 -1.84 6.48 3.66
C ILE A 97 -1.11 6.29 4.99
N VAL A 98 -0.68 5.06 5.23
CA VAL A 98 0.04 4.68 6.46
C VAL A 98 1.52 4.88 6.26
N TYR A 99 2.20 5.49 7.23
CA TYR A 99 3.65 5.67 7.17
C TYR A 99 4.33 5.46 8.53
N CYS A 100 5.60 5.10 8.45
CA CYS A 100 6.52 5.05 9.59
C CYS A 100 7.82 5.76 9.20
N ASN A 101 8.93 5.54 9.92
CA ASN A 101 10.22 6.18 9.57
C ASN A 101 10.76 5.72 8.21
N THR A 102 10.73 4.42 7.94
CA THR A 102 11.35 3.82 6.75
C THR A 102 10.39 2.94 5.92
N GLY A 103 9.16 2.77 6.36
CA GLY A 103 8.16 1.94 5.69
C GLY A 103 8.14 0.46 6.10
N MET A 104 8.98 0.04 7.05
CA MET A 104 9.09 -1.38 7.43
C MET A 104 7.91 -1.91 8.25
N GLN A 105 7.23 -1.06 9.02
CA GLN A 105 6.12 -1.48 9.89
C GLN A 105 4.75 -1.32 9.27
N THR A 106 4.66 -0.60 8.17
CA THR A 106 3.38 -0.17 7.59
C THR A 106 2.57 -1.29 6.94
N GLY A 107 3.23 -2.30 6.37
CA GLY A 107 2.54 -3.40 5.70
C GLY A 107 1.59 -4.17 6.62
N ARG A 108 2.03 -4.44 7.83
CA ARG A 108 1.23 -5.14 8.85
C ARG A 108 0.03 -4.30 9.29
N VAL A 109 0.26 -3.02 9.56
CA VAL A 109 -0.81 -2.10 9.97
C VAL A 109 -1.84 -1.92 8.87
N ALA A 110 -1.39 -1.74 7.64
CA ALA A 110 -2.27 -1.58 6.49
C ALA A 110 -3.11 -2.84 6.25
N ALA A 111 -2.53 -4.02 6.40
CA ALA A 111 -3.27 -5.28 6.30
C ALA A 111 -4.35 -5.40 7.39
N GLN A 112 -4.05 -4.99 8.61
CA GLN A 112 -5.02 -4.97 9.71
C GLN A 112 -6.15 -3.98 9.45
N LEU A 113 -5.84 -2.79 8.93
CA LEU A 113 -6.86 -1.80 8.56
C LEU A 113 -7.82 -2.35 7.49
N LYS A 114 -7.31 -3.05 6.49
CA LYS A 114 -8.16 -3.71 5.49
C LYS A 114 -9.11 -4.72 6.10
N LYS A 115 -8.66 -5.49 7.08
CA LYS A 115 -9.50 -6.46 7.80
C LYS A 115 -10.63 -5.79 8.58
N HIS A 116 -10.44 -4.54 9.01
CA HIS A 116 -11.42 -3.77 9.76
C HIS A 116 -12.34 -2.90 8.86
N GLY A 117 -12.36 -3.15 7.57
CA GLY A 117 -13.28 -2.52 6.63
C GLY A 117 -12.78 -1.24 5.96
N PHE A 118 -11.48 -0.96 6.04
CA PHE A 118 -10.86 0.14 5.31
C PHE A 118 -10.43 -0.34 3.93
N ASP A 119 -11.16 0.03 2.89
CA ASP A 119 -10.98 -0.52 1.54
C ASP A 119 -9.78 0.07 0.80
N ARG A 120 -9.47 1.34 1.03
CA ARG A 120 -8.44 2.07 0.31
C ARG A 120 -7.30 2.43 1.26
N VAL A 121 -6.40 1.48 1.49
CA VAL A 121 -5.24 1.64 2.35
C VAL A 121 -3.96 1.56 1.52
N TYR A 122 -3.11 2.55 1.67
CA TYR A 122 -1.82 2.66 0.97
C TYR A 122 -0.70 2.80 2.00
N GLN A 123 0.52 2.53 1.56
CA GLN A 123 1.74 2.75 2.34
C GLN A 123 2.58 3.84 1.70
N LEU A 124 3.19 4.70 2.49
CA LEU A 124 4.16 5.67 1.99
C LEU A 124 5.52 4.98 1.82
N ARG A 125 5.99 4.88 0.59
CA ARG A 125 7.26 4.23 0.26
C ARG A 125 8.42 5.01 0.88
N GLY A 126 9.27 4.30 1.61
CA GLY A 126 10.39 4.91 2.31
C GLY A 126 10.03 5.73 3.54
N GLY A 127 8.74 5.87 3.87
CA GLY A 127 8.25 6.53 5.07
C GLY A 127 8.62 8.01 5.18
N LEU A 128 8.72 8.49 6.40
CA LEU A 128 9.07 9.89 6.69
C LEU A 128 10.44 10.27 6.12
N ALA A 129 11.41 9.36 6.14
CA ALA A 129 12.75 9.63 5.60
C ALA A 129 12.68 10.03 4.11
N SER A 130 11.98 9.26 3.31
CA SER A 130 11.80 9.54 1.88
C SER A 130 11.01 10.84 1.64
N TRP A 131 10.02 11.12 2.47
CA TRP A 131 9.25 12.35 2.43
C TRP A 131 10.13 13.58 2.67
N GLN A 132 10.97 13.54 3.69
CA GLN A 132 11.91 14.62 4.01
C GLN A 132 13.01 14.79 2.96
N GLU A 133 13.56 13.69 2.45
CA GLU A 133 14.56 13.72 1.37
C GLU A 133 14.02 14.39 0.10
N GLY A 134 12.74 14.20 -0.19
CA GLY A 134 12.06 14.84 -1.30
C GLY A 134 11.74 16.32 -1.10
N GLY A 135 12.06 16.88 0.07
CA GLY A 135 11.79 18.29 0.38
C GLY A 135 10.33 18.61 0.72
N TYR A 136 9.53 17.61 1.00
CA TYR A 136 8.13 17.81 1.37
C TYR A 136 7.98 18.33 2.80
N PRO A 137 6.97 19.16 3.09
CA PRO A 137 6.83 19.78 4.39
C PRO A 137 6.44 18.79 5.49
N VAL A 138 6.92 19.04 6.70
CA VAL A 138 6.51 18.31 7.91
C VAL A 138 6.08 19.31 8.98
N ASN A 139 5.14 18.89 9.83
CA ASN A 139 4.74 19.61 11.01
C ASN A 139 5.41 19.00 12.24
N GLY A 140 5.55 19.77 13.29
CA GLY A 140 6.13 19.32 14.54
C GLY A 140 6.19 20.45 15.53
N LYS A 141 6.53 20.11 16.78
CA LYS A 141 6.80 21.14 17.81
C LYS A 141 8.27 21.49 17.83
#